data_e5e4e30dac454dc393899a633cbd85d8
#
_entry.id   e5e4e30dac454dc393899a633cbd85d8
#
_cell.length_a   1.000
_cell.length_b   1.000
_cell.length_c   1.000
_cell.angle_alpha   90.00
_cell.angle_beta   90.00
_cell.angle_gamma   90.00
#
_symmetry.space_group_name_H-M   'P 1'
#
loop_
_entity.id
_entity.type
_entity.pdbx_description
1 polymer ?
#
loop_
_entity_poly.entity_id
_entity_poly.type
_entity_poly.pdbx_seq_one_letter_code
_entity_poly.pdbx_strand_id
1 'polypeptide(L)'
;FLSNNPPQIEWNGFFAKGYVLEEGTEAEKVLGEAHFLAYEGDMKSFISPAYLDARVFMVYGDCPCLVYGPYSENIHGFDERVSLSSVRKITKTIALFIANWCKLEKI
;
A
#
# COMPACT_ATOMS: atom_id res chain seq x y z
N PHE A 1 26.60 -28.26 -3.37
CA PHE A 1 26.38 -28.33 -4.84
C PHE A 1 26.51 -26.95 -5.49
N LEU A 2 25.95 -25.89 -4.91
CA LEU A 2 26.00 -24.54 -5.46
C LEU A 2 27.21 -23.70 -5.00
N SER A 3 27.98 -24.16 -4.03
CA SER A 3 29.09 -23.40 -3.46
C SER A 3 30.26 -23.21 -4.43
N ASN A 4 30.50 -24.20 -5.35
CA ASN A 4 31.62 -24.18 -6.28
C ASN A 4 31.23 -23.63 -7.67
N ASN A 5 29.94 -23.40 -7.91
CA ASN A 5 29.45 -22.88 -9.18
C ASN A 5 28.19 -22.06 -8.96
N PRO A 6 28.31 -20.87 -8.36
CA PRO A 6 27.16 -20.02 -8.12
C PRO A 6 26.53 -19.58 -9.45
N PRO A 7 25.20 -19.43 -9.51
CA PRO A 7 24.53 -18.93 -10.71
C PRO A 7 25.00 -17.50 -11.04
N GLN A 8 25.22 -17.24 -12.32
CA GLN A 8 25.41 -15.89 -12.80
C GLN A 8 24.06 -15.25 -13.06
N ILE A 9 23.85 -14.04 -12.53
CA ILE A 9 22.61 -13.29 -12.68
C ILE A 9 22.90 -12.04 -13.51
N GLU A 10 22.28 -11.97 -14.69
CA GLU A 10 22.34 -10.79 -15.56
C GLU A 10 20.97 -10.11 -15.59
N TRP A 11 20.96 -8.83 -15.26
CA TRP A 11 19.75 -8.01 -15.29
C TRP A 11 19.58 -7.40 -16.69
N ASN A 12 18.86 -8.09 -17.55
CA ASN A 12 18.64 -7.69 -18.94
C ASN A 12 17.17 -7.36 -19.26
N GLY A 13 16.34 -7.26 -18.22
CA GLY A 13 14.90 -7.01 -18.35
C GLY A 13 14.45 -5.81 -17.55
N PHE A 14 13.17 -5.79 -17.22
CA PHE A 14 12.54 -4.75 -16.43
C PHE A 14 13.12 -4.71 -15.00
N PHE A 15 13.60 -3.54 -14.61
CA PHE A 15 14.08 -3.27 -13.26
C PHE A 15 13.33 -2.08 -12.65
N ALA A 16 12.75 -2.29 -11.48
CA ALA A 16 12.07 -1.23 -10.74
C ALA A 16 12.60 -1.14 -9.31
N LYS A 17 13.19 0.01 -8.97
CA LYS A 17 13.64 0.29 -7.61
C LYS A 17 12.41 0.38 -6.69
N GLY A 18 12.41 -0.38 -5.60
CA GLY A 18 11.40 -0.32 -4.54
C GLY A 18 11.68 0.79 -3.53
N TYR A 19 10.78 0.94 -2.57
CA TYR A 19 10.94 1.82 -1.42
C TYR A 19 10.35 1.18 -0.18
N VAL A 20 10.76 1.65 0.97
CA VAL A 20 10.16 1.34 2.28
C VAL A 20 9.96 2.68 2.99
N LEU A 21 8.77 2.90 3.51
CA LEU A 21 8.48 4.10 4.31
C LEU A 21 8.95 3.90 5.75
N GLU A 22 9.36 4.98 6.38
CA GLU A 22 9.59 5.01 7.82
C GLU A 22 8.25 4.79 8.55
N GLU A 23 8.30 3.99 9.61
CA GLU A 23 7.11 3.72 10.43
C GLU A 23 6.70 4.96 11.24
N GLY A 24 5.40 5.10 11.48
CA GLY A 24 4.87 6.14 12.38
C GLY A 24 4.82 7.53 11.78
N THR A 25 4.80 7.65 10.45
CA THR A 25 4.57 8.93 9.78
C THR A 25 3.21 9.52 10.13
N GLU A 26 3.03 10.84 9.99
CA GLU A 26 1.75 11.49 10.24
C GLU A 26 0.64 10.94 9.34
N ALA A 27 0.93 10.70 8.06
CA ALA A 27 -0.02 10.11 7.13
C ALA A 27 -0.46 8.70 7.55
N GLU A 28 0.46 7.88 8.07
CA GLU A 28 0.15 6.55 8.58
C GLU A 28 -0.76 6.62 9.82
N LYS A 29 -0.51 7.56 10.74
CA LYS A 29 -1.36 7.77 11.92
C LYS A 29 -2.76 8.20 11.54
N VAL A 30 -2.90 9.20 10.67
CA VAL A 30 -4.21 9.68 10.19
C VAL A 30 -4.96 8.58 9.43
N LEU A 31 -4.27 7.77 8.62
CA LEU A 31 -4.88 6.61 7.95
C LEU A 31 -5.31 5.54 8.96
N GLY A 32 -4.49 5.26 9.96
CA GLY A 32 -4.80 4.31 11.04
C GLY A 32 -6.05 4.71 11.83
N GLU A 33 -6.19 5.98 12.19
CA GLU A 33 -7.38 6.50 12.85
C GLU A 33 -8.62 6.37 11.97
N ALA A 34 -8.52 6.72 10.69
CA ALA A 34 -9.61 6.56 9.74
C ALA A 34 -9.99 5.08 9.54
N HIS A 35 -8.98 4.19 9.51
CA HIS A 35 -9.18 2.75 9.44
C HIS A 35 -9.94 2.24 10.67
N PHE A 36 -9.50 2.61 11.87
CA PHE A 36 -10.14 2.20 13.11
C PHE A 36 -11.63 2.56 13.14
N LEU A 37 -11.99 3.77 12.70
CA LEU A 37 -13.39 4.23 12.60
C LEU A 37 -14.24 3.45 11.58
N ALA A 38 -13.60 2.83 10.58
CA ALA A 38 -14.31 2.08 9.55
C ALA A 38 -14.36 0.57 9.82
N TYR A 39 -13.33 0.03 10.49
CA TYR A 39 -13.15 -1.40 10.68
C TYR A 39 -13.34 -1.86 12.13
N GLU A 40 -13.30 -0.95 13.10
CA GLU A 40 -13.36 -1.25 14.54
C GLU A 40 -12.17 -2.14 14.99
N GLY A 41 -11.01 -1.92 14.37
CA GLY A 41 -9.78 -2.67 14.65
C GLY A 41 -8.54 -1.95 14.11
N ASP A 42 -7.37 -2.37 14.56
CA ASP A 42 -6.11 -1.75 14.21
C ASP A 42 -5.69 -2.07 12.76
N MET A 43 -5.14 -1.06 12.10
CA MET A 43 -4.51 -1.22 10.80
C MET A 43 -3.21 -2.03 10.95
N LYS A 44 -3.00 -2.97 10.04
CA LYS A 44 -1.74 -3.71 9.94
C LYS A 44 -1.01 -3.29 8.67
N SER A 45 0.29 -3.01 8.80
CA SER A 45 1.18 -2.74 7.69
C SER A 45 2.06 -3.94 7.38
N PHE A 46 2.48 -4.04 6.13
CA PHE A 46 3.45 -5.03 5.67
C PHE A 46 4.18 -4.51 4.43
N ILE A 47 5.36 -5.05 4.17
CA ILE A 47 6.11 -4.75 2.96
C ILE A 47 5.63 -5.69 1.86
N SER A 48 5.09 -5.12 0.78
CA SER A 48 4.66 -5.88 -0.39
C SER A 48 5.82 -6.08 -1.36
N PRO A 49 6.06 -7.30 -1.86
CA PRO A 49 7.01 -7.53 -2.94
C PRO A 49 6.45 -7.18 -4.33
N ALA A 50 5.16 -6.80 -4.42
CA ALA A 50 4.52 -6.49 -5.67
C ALA A 50 5.00 -5.17 -6.27
N TYR A 51 5.07 -5.12 -7.60
CA TYR A 51 5.27 -3.86 -8.31
C TYR A 51 4.00 -3.01 -8.23
N LEU A 52 4.17 -1.76 -7.78
CA LEU A 52 3.09 -0.78 -7.64
C LEU A 52 3.56 0.59 -8.13
N ASP A 53 2.68 1.34 -8.77
CA ASP A 53 2.99 2.68 -9.28
C ASP A 53 3.28 3.71 -8.18
N ALA A 54 2.86 3.42 -6.94
CA ALA A 54 3.19 4.22 -5.75
C ALA A 54 4.71 4.51 -5.61
N ARG A 55 5.56 3.58 -6.09
CA ARG A 55 7.02 3.77 -6.11
C ARG A 55 7.48 4.99 -6.92
N VAL A 56 6.72 5.36 -7.96
CA VAL A 56 7.09 6.50 -8.82
C VAL A 56 7.05 7.80 -8.03
N PHE A 57 6.05 7.97 -7.18
CA PHE A 57 5.93 9.14 -6.32
C PHE A 57 7.09 9.22 -5.32
N MET A 58 7.42 8.11 -4.67
CA MET A 58 8.50 8.08 -3.67
C MET A 58 9.89 8.17 -4.31
N VAL A 59 10.17 7.36 -5.34
CA VAL A 59 11.53 7.23 -5.88
C VAL A 59 11.96 8.44 -6.73
N TYR A 60 11.02 9.06 -7.44
CA TYR A 60 11.31 10.15 -8.38
C TYR A 60 10.71 11.49 -7.99
N GLY A 61 9.70 11.48 -7.11
CA GLY A 61 8.99 12.68 -6.69
C GLY A 61 9.25 13.10 -5.24
N ASP A 62 10.05 12.32 -4.51
CA ASP A 62 10.29 12.53 -3.05
C ASP A 62 8.97 12.74 -2.27
N CYS A 63 7.92 12.03 -2.72
CA CYS A 63 6.58 12.11 -2.15
C CYS A 63 6.26 10.77 -1.48
N PRO A 64 6.21 10.70 -0.14
CA PRO A 64 5.84 9.50 0.58
C PRO A 64 4.45 8.99 0.15
N CYS A 65 4.36 7.73 -0.24
CA CYS A 65 3.14 7.17 -0.76
C CYS A 65 2.75 5.90 0.02
N LEU A 66 1.62 5.97 0.71
CA LEU A 66 0.98 4.82 1.36
C LEU A 66 0.14 4.07 0.32
N VAL A 67 0.17 2.75 0.41
CA VAL A 67 -0.69 1.87 -0.40
C VAL A 67 -1.71 1.23 0.53
N TYR A 68 -2.98 1.40 0.21
CA TYR A 68 -4.08 0.90 1.01
C TYR A 68 -5.18 0.37 0.11
N GLY A 69 -5.63 -0.85 0.34
CA GLY A 69 -6.55 -1.53 -0.58
C GLY A 69 -7.52 -2.51 0.09
N PRO A 70 -8.51 -3.03 -0.67
CA PRO A 70 -9.50 -3.98 -0.18
C PRO A 70 -8.89 -5.36 0.06
N TYR A 71 -9.60 -6.17 0.83
CA TYR A 71 -9.28 -7.58 0.93
C TYR A 71 -9.57 -8.28 -0.40
N SER A 72 -8.53 -8.86 -0.96
CA SER A 72 -8.56 -9.54 -2.26
C SER A 72 -7.92 -10.93 -2.14
N GLU A 73 -8.33 -11.83 -2.99
CA GLU A 73 -7.77 -13.18 -3.08
C GLU A 73 -7.41 -13.49 -4.54
N ASN A 74 -6.40 -14.33 -4.73
CA ASN A 74 -5.94 -14.79 -6.03
C ASN A 74 -5.60 -13.66 -7.01
N ILE A 75 -5.00 -12.57 -6.52
CA ILE A 75 -4.60 -11.40 -7.34
C ILE A 75 -3.76 -11.86 -8.54
N HIS A 76 -4.19 -11.50 -9.76
CA HIS A 76 -3.64 -11.95 -11.04
C HIS A 76 -3.76 -13.46 -11.31
N GLY A 77 -4.55 -14.19 -10.52
CA GLY A 77 -4.79 -15.62 -10.68
C GLY A 77 -6.17 -15.94 -11.25
N PHE A 78 -6.44 -17.25 -11.40
CA PHE A 78 -7.79 -17.73 -11.70
C PHE A 78 -8.70 -17.46 -10.50
N ASP A 79 -9.96 -17.13 -10.78
CA ASP A 79 -10.97 -16.80 -9.77
C ASP A 79 -10.55 -15.64 -8.84
N GLU A 80 -9.85 -14.65 -9.38
CA GLU A 80 -9.54 -13.42 -8.68
C GLU A 80 -10.81 -12.75 -8.15
N ARG A 81 -10.80 -12.38 -6.89
CA ARG A 81 -11.98 -11.83 -6.24
C ARG A 81 -11.64 -10.80 -5.18
N VAL A 82 -12.59 -9.90 -4.93
CA VAL A 82 -12.50 -8.86 -3.91
C VAL A 82 -13.73 -8.91 -2.99
N SER A 83 -13.51 -8.67 -1.71
CA SER A 83 -14.60 -8.54 -0.74
C SER A 83 -15.34 -7.21 -0.89
N LEU A 84 -16.59 -7.23 -1.33
CA LEU A 84 -17.41 -6.02 -1.48
C LEU A 84 -17.64 -5.29 -0.15
N SER A 85 -17.69 -6.04 0.97
CA SER A 85 -17.79 -5.43 2.30
C SER A 85 -16.52 -4.63 2.64
N SER A 86 -15.33 -5.14 2.28
CA SER A 86 -14.07 -4.43 2.48
C SER A 86 -13.95 -3.21 1.55
N VAL A 87 -14.45 -3.28 0.32
CA VAL A 87 -14.51 -2.13 -0.60
C VAL A 87 -15.32 -0.98 0.02
N ARG A 88 -16.47 -1.27 0.62
CA ARG A 88 -17.27 -0.25 1.32
C ARG A 88 -16.53 0.36 2.51
N LYS A 89 -15.84 -0.47 3.31
CA LYS A 89 -15.05 0.00 4.45
C LYS A 89 -13.89 0.89 4.00
N ILE A 90 -13.17 0.50 2.95
CA ILE A 90 -12.09 1.31 2.37
C ILE A 90 -12.60 2.65 1.86
N THR A 91 -13.72 2.67 1.16
CA THR A 91 -14.33 3.92 0.70
C THR A 91 -14.58 4.88 1.87
N LYS A 92 -15.12 4.36 2.99
CA LYS A 92 -15.28 5.13 4.21
C LYS A 92 -13.95 5.60 4.80
N THR A 93 -12.96 4.70 4.88
CA THR A 93 -11.63 5.03 5.39
C THR A 93 -10.96 6.13 4.56
N ILE A 94 -10.98 6.03 3.23
CA ILE A 94 -10.38 7.03 2.35
C ILE A 94 -11.08 8.38 2.49
N ALA A 95 -12.42 8.39 2.56
CA ALA A 95 -13.17 9.63 2.77
C ALA A 95 -12.80 10.30 4.10
N LEU A 96 -12.69 9.53 5.19
CA LEU A 96 -12.27 10.04 6.50
C LEU A 96 -10.81 10.51 6.48
N PHE A 97 -9.93 9.77 5.81
CA PHE A 97 -8.52 10.16 5.65
C PHE A 97 -8.40 11.50 4.92
N ILE A 98 -9.06 11.66 3.78
CA ILE A 98 -9.05 12.92 3.02
C ILE A 98 -9.59 14.07 3.87
N ALA A 99 -10.71 13.86 4.56
CA ALA A 99 -11.31 14.87 5.43
C ALA A 99 -10.35 15.34 6.53
N ASN A 100 -9.67 14.40 7.18
CA ASN A 100 -8.73 14.70 8.26
C ASN A 100 -7.41 15.27 7.77
N TRP A 101 -6.90 14.76 6.66
CA TRP A 101 -5.62 15.19 6.07
C TRP A 101 -5.73 16.57 5.43
N CYS A 102 -6.73 16.79 4.61
CA CYS A 102 -6.92 18.05 3.89
C CYS A 102 -7.61 19.14 4.74
N LYS A 103 -8.18 18.78 5.89
CA LYS A 103 -9.01 19.62 6.75
C LYS A 103 -10.26 20.12 6.02
N LEU A 104 -11.44 19.82 6.57
CA LEU A 104 -12.70 20.28 6.01
C LEU A 104 -12.96 21.72 6.47
N GLU A 105 -13.20 22.62 5.52
CA GLU A 105 -13.76 23.93 5.80
C GLU A 105 -15.29 23.88 5.72
N LYS A 106 -15.97 24.50 6.68
CA LYS A 106 -17.41 24.74 6.56
C LYS A 106 -17.64 25.85 5.55
N ILE A 107 -18.38 25.53 4.51
CA ILE A 107 -18.91 26.50 3.55
C ILE A 107 -20.08 27.25 4.21
#